data_a0ebe9bb3ebfb69ee8c30730cb78b06f
#
_entry.id   a0ebe9bb3ebfb69ee8c30730cb78b06f
#
_cell.length_a   1.000
_cell.length_b   1.000
_cell.length_c   1.000
_cell.angle_alpha   90.00
_cell.angle_beta   90.00
_cell.angle_gamma   90.00
#
_symmetry.space_group_name_H-M   'P 1'
#
loop_
_entity.id
_entity.type
_entity.pdbx_description
1 polymer ?
#
loop_
_entity_poly.entity_id
_entity_poly.type
_entity_poly.pdbx_seq_one_letter_code
_entity_poly.pdbx_strand_id
1 'polypeptide(L)'
;MHRLRFAFAGLALLVLALAPLSCDHKNDAVTQAEKKDVASGVPAPGIEEVKKIAEDGFVYGLPIVMNYAVMYEYAIDRNSAQFKAPFNQIKNEARVFTYEDTSIPTPNSDTPYSFVWMDLRAEPIVLSVPAVDPKRYYSVMLCDGNTYNYGYVGSRATGSDAGDYMVAGPDWKGETPAGIKKVFRSSTQFSLVGYRTQLFNPADMPNVEKVQAGYKVQTLSSYLKQPAPRTPPAVEWPKIDKDLVKTEFFEYLDFALQFAPEAENEKEIRARLATIGVGPGKKFDFKQLSVEHKAAILVGMKEGSKKVDEAVASAGKAINGWRISGLPGDSAHYGGDWLKRAAAAKAGIYGNSPEEAMYPFTRTDGSGQELDGSKRAYTLTFAKGQFPPVNAFWSVTMYDGKTQLLIKNPINRYLINSPMLSQMKTNADGSVTLFIQKDSPGKDKES
;
A
#
# COMPACT_ATOMS: atom_id res chain seq x y z
N MET A 1 -5.25 -24.09 -20.51
CA MET A 1 -4.30 -23.33 -19.66
C MET A 1 -4.93 -21.99 -19.33
N HIS A 2 -5.71 -21.91 -18.24
CA HIS A 2 -6.34 -20.67 -17.79
C HIS A 2 -5.34 -19.89 -16.96
N ARG A 3 -4.80 -18.82 -17.55
CA ARG A 3 -4.00 -17.84 -16.80
C ARG A 3 -4.96 -16.98 -15.97
N LEU A 4 -5.00 -17.23 -14.67
CA LEU A 4 -5.61 -16.30 -13.73
C LEU A 4 -4.80 -15.01 -13.72
N ARG A 5 -5.36 -13.96 -14.28
CA ARG A 5 -4.80 -12.60 -14.22
C ARG A 5 -5.23 -11.97 -12.91
N PHE A 6 -4.31 -11.86 -11.98
CA PHE A 6 -4.51 -11.06 -10.77
C PHE A 6 -4.28 -9.59 -11.11
N ALA A 7 -5.33 -8.87 -11.42
CA ALA A 7 -5.32 -7.43 -11.31
C ALA A 7 -5.85 -7.06 -9.92
N PHE A 8 -5.04 -6.44 -9.07
CA PHE A 8 -5.57 -5.55 -8.06
C PHE A 8 -6.16 -4.34 -8.80
N ALA A 9 -7.25 -4.57 -9.50
CA ALA A 9 -8.23 -3.51 -9.59
C ALA A 9 -8.50 -3.16 -8.14
N GLY A 10 -8.19 -1.96 -7.75
CA GLY A 10 -8.51 -1.52 -6.41
C GLY A 10 -9.81 -2.17 -6.03
N LEU A 11 -10.05 -2.49 -4.78
CA LEU A 11 -11.26 -3.16 -4.31
C LEU A 11 -12.48 -2.40 -4.86
N ALA A 12 -12.61 -2.38 -6.17
CA ALA A 12 -13.84 -2.10 -6.87
C ALA A 12 -14.66 -3.34 -6.58
N LEU A 13 -15.35 -3.30 -5.44
CA LEU A 13 -16.52 -4.14 -5.28
C LEU A 13 -17.23 -4.11 -6.62
N LEU A 14 -17.22 -5.24 -7.31
CA LEU A 14 -18.12 -5.47 -8.41
C LEU A 14 -19.49 -5.04 -7.87
N VAL A 15 -19.97 -3.91 -8.35
CA VAL A 15 -21.39 -3.61 -8.25
C VAL A 15 -22.05 -4.73 -9.02
N LEU A 16 -22.48 -5.77 -8.31
CA LEU A 16 -23.59 -6.55 -8.81
C LEU A 16 -24.66 -5.51 -9.13
N ALA A 17 -25.01 -5.39 -10.40
CA ALA A 17 -26.23 -4.76 -10.83
C ALA A 17 -27.39 -5.57 -10.23
N LEU A 18 -27.63 -5.37 -8.95
CA LEU A 18 -28.92 -5.59 -8.36
C LEU A 18 -29.74 -4.38 -8.81
N ALA A 19 -30.81 -4.65 -9.49
CA ALA A 19 -31.87 -3.70 -9.81
C ALA A 19 -32.09 -2.75 -8.62
N PRO A 20 -32.51 -1.49 -8.84
CA PRO A 20 -32.78 -0.57 -7.76
C PRO A 20 -33.91 -1.10 -6.90
N LEU A 21 -33.59 -1.89 -5.90
CA LEU A 21 -34.46 -2.08 -4.75
C LEU A 21 -34.42 -0.76 -3.99
N SER A 22 -35.55 -0.12 -3.90
CA SER A 22 -35.72 1.20 -3.27
C SER A 22 -35.07 1.21 -1.89
N CYS A 23 -34.51 2.35 -1.49
CA CYS A 23 -33.86 2.53 -0.18
C CYS A 23 -34.81 2.21 0.99
N ASP A 24 -36.11 2.33 0.82
CA ASP A 24 -37.12 2.07 1.84
C ASP A 24 -37.21 0.58 2.24
N HIS A 25 -37.12 -0.36 1.28
CA HIS A 25 -37.17 -1.78 1.61
C HIS A 25 -35.96 -2.33 2.38
N LYS A 26 -34.80 -1.66 2.33
CA LYS A 26 -33.60 -2.11 3.10
C LYS A 26 -33.66 -1.67 4.55
N ASN A 27 -34.14 -0.46 4.81
CA ASN A 27 -34.41 -0.02 6.19
C ASN A 27 -35.49 -0.87 6.85
N ASP A 28 -36.54 -1.25 6.11
CA ASP A 28 -37.58 -2.11 6.61
C ASP A 28 -37.06 -3.51 6.98
N ALA A 29 -36.15 -4.10 6.22
CA ALA A 29 -35.61 -5.41 6.50
C ALA A 29 -34.72 -5.41 7.77
N VAL A 30 -33.91 -4.38 7.97
CA VAL A 30 -33.10 -4.21 9.18
C VAL A 30 -33.98 -3.93 10.39
N THR A 31 -35.00 -3.07 10.29
CA THR A 31 -35.96 -2.79 11.35
C THR A 31 -36.82 -4.02 11.70
N GLN A 32 -37.16 -4.85 10.74
CA GLN A 32 -37.83 -6.11 11.00
C GLN A 32 -36.94 -7.16 11.65
N ALA A 33 -35.63 -7.19 11.25
CA ALA A 33 -34.67 -8.06 11.88
C ALA A 33 -34.43 -7.67 13.34
N GLU A 34 -34.32 -6.36 13.67
CA GLU A 34 -34.22 -5.87 15.06
C GLU A 34 -35.43 -6.29 15.91
N LYS A 35 -36.65 -6.14 15.40
CA LYS A 35 -37.85 -6.57 16.13
C LYS A 35 -37.84 -8.08 16.36
N LYS A 36 -37.34 -8.85 15.42
CA LYS A 36 -37.22 -10.31 15.53
C LYS A 36 -36.09 -10.69 16.50
N ASP A 37 -34.99 -9.94 16.51
CA ASP A 37 -33.87 -10.09 17.43
C ASP A 37 -34.32 -9.95 18.88
N VAL A 38 -35.01 -8.87 19.21
CA VAL A 38 -35.60 -8.64 20.54
C VAL A 38 -36.57 -9.75 20.92
N ALA A 39 -37.38 -10.24 19.97
CA ALA A 39 -38.36 -11.29 20.20
C ALA A 39 -37.72 -12.70 20.34
N SER A 40 -36.57 -12.93 19.70
CA SER A 40 -35.90 -14.25 19.69
C SER A 40 -34.78 -14.37 20.71
N GLY A 41 -34.48 -13.31 21.47
CA GLY A 41 -33.42 -13.33 22.49
C GLY A 41 -32.04 -13.40 21.89
N VAL A 42 -31.82 -12.80 20.71
CA VAL A 42 -30.49 -12.71 20.11
C VAL A 42 -29.54 -12.02 21.09
N PRO A 43 -28.39 -12.62 21.39
CA PRO A 43 -27.45 -12.03 22.33
C PRO A 43 -26.87 -10.71 21.80
N ALA A 44 -26.59 -9.80 22.72
CA ALA A 44 -25.86 -8.56 22.38
C ALA A 44 -24.52 -8.86 21.70
N PRO A 45 -24.07 -8.00 20.76
CA PRO A 45 -24.71 -6.75 20.35
C PRO A 45 -25.87 -6.97 19.39
N GLY A 46 -26.88 -6.07 19.40
CA GLY A 46 -28.02 -6.10 18.48
C GLY A 46 -27.60 -5.79 17.02
N ILE A 47 -28.51 -6.00 16.09
CA ILE A 47 -28.24 -5.94 14.64
C ILE A 47 -27.66 -4.57 14.19
N GLU A 48 -28.23 -3.45 14.64
CA GLU A 48 -27.75 -2.12 14.28
C GLU A 48 -26.34 -1.85 14.85
N GLU A 49 -26.08 -2.33 16.06
CA GLU A 49 -24.73 -2.21 16.65
C GLU A 49 -23.73 -3.08 15.89
N VAL A 50 -24.06 -4.32 15.52
CA VAL A 50 -23.23 -5.19 14.67
C VAL A 50 -22.93 -4.53 13.33
N LYS A 51 -23.94 -3.93 12.68
CA LYS A 51 -23.77 -3.19 11.43
C LYS A 51 -22.80 -2.03 11.61
N LYS A 52 -22.94 -1.24 12.69
CA LYS A 52 -22.06 -0.10 12.97
C LYS A 52 -20.64 -0.53 13.29
N ILE A 53 -20.47 -1.61 14.06
CA ILE A 53 -19.15 -2.18 14.33
C ILE A 53 -18.51 -2.68 13.03
N ALA A 54 -19.28 -3.33 12.15
CA ALA A 54 -18.76 -3.82 10.87
C ALA A 54 -18.36 -2.67 9.92
N GLU A 55 -19.12 -1.57 9.89
CA GLU A 55 -18.77 -0.38 9.13
C GLU A 55 -17.44 0.24 9.60
N ASP A 56 -17.34 0.53 10.90
CA ASP A 56 -16.15 1.15 11.48
C ASP A 56 -14.96 0.17 11.47
N GLY A 57 -15.22 -1.12 11.73
CA GLY A 57 -14.24 -2.18 11.67
C GLY A 57 -13.68 -2.43 10.28
N PHE A 58 -14.51 -2.29 9.23
CA PHE A 58 -14.04 -2.35 7.85
C PHE A 58 -13.10 -1.17 7.54
N VAL A 59 -13.48 0.05 7.90
CA VAL A 59 -12.63 1.23 7.72
C VAL A 59 -11.31 1.07 8.46
N TYR A 60 -11.35 0.65 9.73
CA TYR A 60 -10.16 0.40 10.55
C TYR A 60 -9.29 -0.73 9.96
N GLY A 61 -9.90 -1.84 9.58
CA GLY A 61 -9.22 -3.07 9.20
C GLY A 61 -8.74 -3.11 7.74
N LEU A 62 -9.29 -2.28 6.85
CA LEU A 62 -8.99 -2.35 5.41
C LEU A 62 -7.48 -2.29 5.11
N PRO A 63 -6.68 -1.36 5.68
CA PRO A 63 -5.24 -1.34 5.45
C PRO A 63 -4.53 -2.61 5.94
N ILE A 64 -4.97 -3.16 7.07
CA ILE A 64 -4.40 -4.36 7.69
C ILE A 64 -4.65 -5.59 6.81
N VAL A 65 -5.87 -5.76 6.33
CA VAL A 65 -6.24 -6.89 5.45
C VAL A 65 -5.57 -6.77 4.09
N MET A 66 -5.49 -5.55 3.52
CA MET A 66 -4.74 -5.30 2.28
C MET A 66 -3.25 -5.62 2.45
N ASN A 67 -2.65 -5.21 3.57
CA ASN A 67 -1.26 -5.51 3.89
C ASN A 67 -1.03 -7.02 4.02
N TYR A 68 -1.95 -7.75 4.68
CA TYR A 68 -1.90 -9.20 4.77
C TYR A 68 -1.95 -9.86 3.40
N ALA A 69 -2.80 -9.38 2.50
CA ALA A 69 -2.91 -9.91 1.15
C ALA A 69 -1.59 -9.77 0.37
N VAL A 70 -0.93 -8.62 0.44
CA VAL A 70 0.38 -8.42 -0.21
C VAL A 70 1.46 -9.27 0.45
N MET A 71 1.46 -9.36 1.79
CA MET A 71 2.39 -10.22 2.51
C MET A 71 2.23 -11.69 2.09
N TYR A 72 1.01 -12.15 1.96
CA TYR A 72 0.69 -13.50 1.52
C TYR A 72 1.26 -13.79 0.12
N GLU A 73 0.99 -12.92 -0.84
CA GLU A 73 1.49 -13.06 -2.23
C GLU A 73 3.02 -12.96 -2.32
N TYR A 74 3.65 -12.06 -1.54
CA TYR A 74 5.08 -11.76 -1.67
C TYR A 74 5.99 -12.68 -0.87
N ALA A 75 5.53 -13.19 0.28
CA ALA A 75 6.40 -13.90 1.22
C ALA A 75 5.91 -15.29 1.62
N ILE A 76 4.65 -15.63 1.40
CA ILE A 76 4.04 -16.88 1.91
C ILE A 76 3.69 -17.83 0.77
N ASP A 77 2.87 -17.42 -0.20
CA ASP A 77 2.47 -18.26 -1.32
C ASP A 77 3.58 -18.36 -2.38
N ARG A 78 4.38 -19.40 -2.28
CA ARG A 78 5.47 -19.67 -3.22
C ARG A 78 5.01 -19.93 -4.66
N ASN A 79 3.72 -20.19 -4.86
CA ASN A 79 3.13 -20.40 -6.19
C ASN A 79 2.57 -19.10 -6.78
N SER A 80 2.57 -18.02 -6.01
CA SER A 80 2.17 -16.71 -6.52
C SER A 80 3.14 -16.23 -7.59
N ALA A 81 2.61 -15.72 -8.70
CA ALA A 81 3.43 -15.04 -9.72
C ALA A 81 4.11 -13.77 -9.18
N GLN A 82 3.69 -13.29 -8.03
CA GLN A 82 4.22 -12.10 -7.37
C GLN A 82 5.19 -12.45 -6.22
N PHE A 83 5.44 -13.73 -5.96
CA PHE A 83 6.34 -14.16 -4.87
C PHE A 83 7.72 -13.53 -5.01
N LYS A 84 8.22 -12.96 -3.92
CA LYS A 84 9.52 -12.30 -3.85
C LYS A 84 10.55 -13.17 -3.14
N ALA A 85 10.39 -13.35 -1.84
CA ALA A 85 11.29 -14.15 -1.01
C ALA A 85 10.58 -14.60 0.29
N PRO A 86 11.06 -15.65 0.97
CA PRO A 86 10.63 -15.96 2.33
C PRO A 86 10.95 -14.82 3.30
N PHE A 87 10.33 -14.84 4.48
CA PHE A 87 10.61 -13.87 5.53
C PHE A 87 12.12 -13.74 5.82
N ASN A 88 12.54 -12.53 6.15
CA ASN A 88 13.92 -12.16 6.52
C ASN A 88 14.94 -12.37 5.38
N GLN A 89 14.48 -12.54 4.15
CA GLN A 89 15.33 -12.62 2.98
C GLN A 89 15.03 -11.48 2.02
N ILE A 90 16.09 -10.89 1.45
CA ILE A 90 15.95 -9.80 0.49
C ILE A 90 15.78 -10.36 -0.93
N LYS A 91 14.85 -9.78 -1.66
CA LYS A 91 14.71 -9.94 -3.10
C LYS A 91 15.09 -8.63 -3.78
N ASN A 92 16.18 -8.62 -4.52
CA ASN A 92 16.54 -7.54 -5.42
C ASN A 92 15.88 -7.76 -6.79
N GLU A 93 15.21 -6.74 -7.31
CA GLU A 93 14.65 -6.76 -8.65
C GLU A 93 15.40 -5.73 -9.52
N ALA A 94 16.30 -6.21 -10.38
CA ALA A 94 17.05 -5.39 -11.33
C ALA A 94 16.20 -5.08 -12.56
N ARG A 95 15.01 -4.54 -12.33
CA ARG A 95 14.06 -4.10 -13.36
C ARG A 95 13.11 -3.05 -12.80
N VAL A 96 12.51 -2.29 -13.65
CA VAL A 96 11.36 -1.45 -13.28
C VAL A 96 10.07 -2.26 -13.34
N PHE A 97 9.04 -1.79 -12.67
CA PHE A 97 7.70 -2.36 -12.76
C PHE A 97 7.09 -2.09 -14.13
N THR A 98 6.28 -3.03 -14.58
CA THR A 98 5.56 -3.02 -15.84
C THR A 98 4.08 -3.34 -15.64
N TYR A 99 3.31 -3.41 -16.71
CA TYR A 99 1.90 -3.83 -16.65
C TYR A 99 1.68 -5.26 -16.09
N GLU A 100 2.73 -6.06 -15.94
CA GLU A 100 2.66 -7.41 -15.36
C GLU A 100 2.69 -7.41 -13.83
N ASP A 101 3.10 -6.31 -13.23
CA ASP A 101 3.14 -6.13 -11.78
C ASP A 101 1.77 -5.63 -11.29
N THR A 102 1.01 -6.49 -10.63
CA THR A 102 -0.41 -6.28 -10.36
C THR A 102 -0.81 -6.29 -8.88
N SER A 103 0.13 -6.52 -7.97
CA SER A 103 -0.15 -6.63 -6.52
C SER A 103 -0.37 -5.27 -5.84
N ILE A 104 0.22 -4.21 -6.38
CA ILE A 104 0.20 -2.88 -5.78
C ILE A 104 -0.42 -1.89 -6.76
N PRO A 105 -1.42 -1.07 -6.36
CA PRO A 105 -1.96 -0.02 -7.21
C PRO A 105 -0.92 1.09 -7.43
N THR A 106 -0.98 1.75 -8.57
CA THR A 106 -0.09 2.85 -8.99
C THR A 106 1.40 2.53 -8.79
N PRO A 107 1.90 1.37 -9.32
CA PRO A 107 3.29 0.95 -9.12
C PRO A 107 4.26 1.95 -9.77
N ASN A 108 5.35 2.25 -9.07
CA ASN A 108 6.40 3.14 -9.56
C ASN A 108 7.32 2.41 -10.55
N SER A 109 7.65 3.07 -11.66
CA SER A 109 8.56 2.56 -12.69
C SER A 109 9.87 3.34 -12.79
N ASP A 110 10.17 4.27 -11.85
CA ASP A 110 11.41 5.06 -11.82
C ASP A 110 12.56 4.37 -11.09
N THR A 111 12.22 3.59 -10.08
CA THR A 111 13.20 3.02 -9.15
C THR A 111 13.04 1.51 -9.07
N PRO A 112 14.03 0.71 -9.51
CA PRO A 112 14.06 -0.71 -9.18
C PRO A 112 13.96 -0.95 -7.68
N TYR A 113 13.19 -1.95 -7.31
CA TYR A 113 12.90 -2.26 -5.92
C TYR A 113 13.76 -3.38 -5.37
N SER A 114 13.97 -3.36 -4.05
CA SER A 114 14.27 -4.57 -3.28
C SER A 114 13.25 -4.71 -2.16
N PHE A 115 12.86 -5.94 -1.82
CA PHE A 115 11.82 -6.21 -0.84
C PHE A 115 12.29 -7.15 0.24
N VAL A 116 11.86 -6.89 1.46
CA VAL A 116 11.97 -7.80 2.60
C VAL A 116 10.66 -7.78 3.36
N TRP A 117 10.09 -8.94 3.60
CA TRP A 117 9.12 -9.11 4.67
C TRP A 117 9.84 -9.63 5.90
N MET A 118 9.76 -8.90 7.00
CA MET A 118 10.42 -9.27 8.26
C MET A 118 9.45 -10.00 9.18
N ASP A 119 9.91 -11.11 9.73
CA ASP A 119 9.34 -11.75 10.93
C ASP A 119 10.19 -11.32 12.12
N LEU A 120 9.65 -10.46 12.96
CA LEU A 120 10.33 -9.85 14.10
C LEU A 120 10.00 -10.56 15.44
N ARG A 121 9.32 -11.71 15.39
CA ARG A 121 8.84 -12.41 16.58
C ARG A 121 9.97 -13.03 17.41
N ALA A 122 11.04 -13.49 16.75
CA ALA A 122 12.17 -14.11 17.42
C ALA A 122 13.18 -13.07 17.91
N GLU A 123 13.57 -12.17 17.02
CA GLU A 123 14.63 -11.19 17.25
C GLU A 123 14.55 -10.05 16.22
N PRO A 124 15.23 -8.91 16.48
CA PRO A 124 15.37 -7.84 15.51
C PRO A 124 16.10 -8.27 14.23
N ILE A 125 15.86 -7.52 13.17
CA ILE A 125 16.55 -7.65 11.88
C ILE A 125 17.47 -6.45 11.67
N VAL A 126 18.71 -6.72 11.25
CA VAL A 126 19.69 -5.69 10.87
C VAL A 126 19.66 -5.52 9.36
N LEU A 127 19.49 -4.29 8.94
CA LEU A 127 19.50 -3.85 7.55
C LEU A 127 20.79 -3.07 7.31
N SER A 128 21.70 -3.62 6.50
CA SER A 128 22.91 -2.92 6.08
C SER A 128 22.72 -2.29 4.71
N VAL A 129 23.10 -1.05 4.56
CA VAL A 129 23.12 -0.33 3.29
C VAL A 129 24.56 0.03 2.91
N PRO A 130 24.94 -0.09 1.63
CA PRO A 130 26.26 0.35 1.15
C PRO A 130 26.32 1.87 1.09
N ALA A 131 27.49 2.43 0.88
CA ALA A 131 27.62 3.81 0.43
C ALA A 131 27.02 3.93 -0.98
N VAL A 132 26.19 4.95 -1.19
CA VAL A 132 25.53 5.25 -2.45
C VAL A 132 26.05 6.59 -2.97
N ASP A 133 26.23 6.73 -4.29
CA ASP A 133 26.58 8.01 -4.90
C ASP A 133 25.62 9.10 -4.42
N PRO A 134 26.09 10.22 -3.84
CA PRO A 134 25.22 11.30 -3.35
C PRO A 134 24.26 11.88 -4.41
N LYS A 135 24.56 11.69 -5.69
CA LYS A 135 23.70 12.10 -6.80
C LYS A 135 22.56 11.12 -7.08
N ARG A 136 22.64 9.89 -6.56
CA ARG A 136 21.61 8.86 -6.73
C ARG A 136 20.67 8.84 -5.55
N TYR A 137 19.40 9.08 -5.80
CA TYR A 137 18.39 8.88 -4.79
C TYR A 137 18.25 7.38 -4.46
N TYR A 138 18.20 7.08 -3.17
CA TYR A 138 17.72 5.80 -2.67
C TYR A 138 16.91 6.01 -1.38
N SER A 139 15.99 5.13 -1.13
CA SER A 139 15.28 5.07 0.16
C SER A 139 14.97 3.64 0.57
N VAL A 140 14.92 3.43 1.86
CA VAL A 140 14.48 2.20 2.53
C VAL A 140 13.32 2.59 3.41
N MET A 141 12.12 2.33 2.96
CA MET A 141 10.88 2.61 3.69
C MET A 141 10.56 1.43 4.59
N LEU A 142 10.27 1.71 5.84
CA LEU A 142 9.82 0.74 6.82
C LEU A 142 8.32 0.93 7.05
N CYS A 143 7.54 -0.11 6.75
CA CYS A 143 6.08 -0.08 6.87
C CYS A 143 5.60 -1.28 7.70
N ASP A 144 4.84 -1.02 8.75
CA ASP A 144 4.34 -2.07 9.65
C ASP A 144 3.06 -2.76 9.15
N GLY A 145 2.54 -3.72 9.91
CA GLY A 145 1.32 -4.45 9.58
C GLY A 145 0.06 -3.58 9.57
N ASN A 146 0.09 -2.42 10.22
CA ASN A 146 -0.97 -1.43 10.22
C ASN A 146 -0.87 -0.45 9.04
N THR A 147 0.14 -0.60 8.17
CA THR A 147 0.51 0.29 7.07
C THR A 147 1.02 1.68 7.50
N TYR A 148 1.58 1.79 8.70
CA TYR A 148 2.29 2.99 9.12
C TYR A 148 3.73 3.00 8.58
N ASN A 149 4.14 4.12 7.96
CA ASN A 149 5.53 4.37 7.60
C ASN A 149 6.31 4.82 8.84
N TYR A 150 6.85 3.88 9.61
CA TYR A 150 7.50 4.19 10.89
C TYR A 150 8.98 4.55 10.82
N GLY A 151 9.55 4.56 9.60
CA GLY A 151 10.93 4.98 9.42
C GLY A 151 11.42 4.93 7.99
N TYR A 152 12.52 5.67 7.79
CA TYR A 152 13.24 5.72 6.52
C TYR A 152 14.74 5.68 6.75
N VAL A 153 15.45 5.01 5.83
CA VAL A 153 16.89 5.12 5.62
C VAL A 153 17.09 5.56 4.17
N GLY A 154 18.09 6.38 3.89
CA GLY A 154 18.40 6.79 2.51
C GLY A 154 18.74 8.26 2.37
N SER A 155 18.82 8.70 1.13
CA SER A 155 19.36 10.01 0.74
C SER A 155 18.81 11.18 1.56
N ARG A 156 17.51 11.20 1.81
CA ARG A 156 16.86 12.25 2.62
C ARG A 156 17.03 12.01 4.13
N ALA A 157 16.78 10.77 4.58
CA ALA A 157 16.60 10.49 6.01
C ALA A 157 17.89 10.29 6.76
N THR A 158 18.93 9.71 6.13
CA THR A 158 20.19 9.33 6.80
C THR A 158 21.45 9.64 5.99
N GLY A 159 21.29 10.21 4.80
CA GLY A 159 22.40 10.46 3.88
C GLY A 159 22.78 9.24 3.05
N SER A 160 23.91 9.34 2.36
CA SER A 160 24.38 8.35 1.38
C SER A 160 25.49 7.44 1.89
N ASP A 161 25.93 7.59 3.14
CA ASP A 161 26.99 6.77 3.72
C ASP A 161 26.51 5.35 4.05
N ALA A 162 27.41 4.38 3.94
CA ALA A 162 27.16 3.01 4.39
C ALA A 162 26.77 2.97 5.88
N GLY A 163 25.92 2.05 6.26
CA GLY A 163 25.52 1.92 7.65
C GLY A 163 24.62 0.73 7.95
N ASP A 164 24.60 0.36 9.22
CA ASP A 164 23.77 -0.68 9.76
C ASP A 164 22.63 -0.08 10.59
N TYR A 165 21.43 -0.52 10.32
CA TYR A 165 20.19 -0.08 10.94
C TYR A 165 19.44 -1.28 11.46
N MET A 166 18.83 -1.17 12.62
CA MET A 166 18.11 -2.29 13.22
C MET A 166 16.60 -2.03 13.26
N VAL A 167 15.82 -3.03 12.91
CA VAL A 167 14.37 -3.04 13.09
C VAL A 167 14.02 -4.02 14.18
N ALA A 168 13.40 -3.52 15.24
CA ALA A 168 12.93 -4.31 16.37
C ALA A 168 11.41 -4.45 16.34
N GLY A 169 10.92 -5.64 16.66
CA GLY A 169 9.49 -5.89 16.88
C GLY A 169 8.99 -5.28 18.20
N PRO A 170 7.66 -5.31 18.43
CA PRO A 170 7.05 -4.67 19.60
C PRO A 170 7.52 -5.28 20.94
N ASP A 171 7.87 -6.54 20.94
CA ASP A 171 8.21 -7.29 22.18
C ASP A 171 9.70 -7.18 22.54
N TRP A 172 10.54 -6.64 21.65
CA TRP A 172 11.97 -6.55 21.92
C TRP A 172 12.32 -5.47 22.95
N LYS A 173 13.08 -5.85 23.99
CA LYS A 173 13.47 -5.00 25.13
C LYS A 173 14.99 -4.84 25.29
N GLY A 174 15.79 -5.37 24.32
CA GLY A 174 17.24 -5.31 24.40
C GLY A 174 17.82 -3.93 24.19
N GLU A 175 19.11 -3.82 24.41
CA GLU A 175 19.90 -2.60 24.19
C GLU A 175 20.37 -2.49 22.75
N THR A 176 20.62 -1.25 22.29
CA THR A 176 21.16 -1.01 20.95
C THR A 176 22.59 -1.53 20.84
N PRO A 177 22.87 -2.49 19.95
CA PRO A 177 24.24 -3.00 19.79
C PRO A 177 25.21 -1.97 19.20
N ALA A 178 26.48 -2.13 19.50
CA ALA A 178 27.54 -1.33 18.88
C ALA A 178 27.52 -1.52 17.35
N GLY A 179 27.76 -0.42 16.61
CA GLY A 179 27.76 -0.41 15.15
C GLY A 179 26.40 -0.10 14.53
N ILE A 180 25.30 -0.22 15.28
CA ILE A 180 23.95 0.16 14.81
C ILE A 180 23.77 1.69 14.88
N LYS A 181 23.56 2.32 13.73
CA LYS A 181 23.35 3.78 13.64
C LYS A 181 22.01 4.23 14.22
N LYS A 182 20.96 3.43 14.03
CA LYS A 182 19.60 3.72 14.52
C LYS A 182 18.80 2.45 14.67
N VAL A 183 17.96 2.42 15.71
CA VAL A 183 16.94 1.38 15.91
C VAL A 183 15.58 1.96 15.54
N PHE A 184 14.87 1.28 14.66
CA PHE A 184 13.48 1.53 14.34
C PHE A 184 12.61 0.49 15.06
N ARG A 185 11.44 0.89 15.55
CA ARG A 185 10.53 -0.01 16.24
C ARG A 185 9.25 -0.16 15.44
N SER A 186 9.00 -1.37 14.98
CA SER A 186 7.72 -1.74 14.38
C SER A 186 6.67 -1.89 15.47
N SER A 187 5.45 -1.41 15.21
CA SER A 187 4.30 -1.64 16.11
C SER A 187 3.73 -3.05 15.96
N THR A 188 4.13 -3.79 14.92
CA THR A 188 3.65 -5.13 14.61
C THR A 188 4.80 -6.12 14.47
N GLN A 189 4.49 -7.41 14.67
CA GLN A 189 5.47 -8.49 14.62
C GLN A 189 5.93 -8.82 13.19
N PHE A 190 5.14 -8.47 12.19
CA PHE A 190 5.51 -8.55 10.77
C PHE A 190 5.59 -7.14 10.18
N SER A 191 6.59 -6.90 9.33
CA SER A 191 6.82 -5.59 8.74
C SER A 191 7.44 -5.71 7.36
N LEU A 192 7.09 -4.78 6.46
CA LEU A 192 7.64 -4.65 5.13
C LEU A 192 8.81 -3.67 5.11
N VAL A 193 9.84 -4.01 4.35
CA VAL A 193 10.90 -3.07 3.93
C VAL A 193 10.86 -2.95 2.41
N GLY A 194 10.60 -1.75 1.94
CA GLY A 194 10.65 -1.41 0.51
C GLY A 194 11.87 -0.53 0.21
N TYR A 195 12.84 -1.09 -0.51
CA TYR A 195 13.99 -0.32 -0.99
C TYR A 195 13.67 0.24 -2.37
N ARG A 196 14.05 1.48 -2.61
CA ARG A 196 13.97 2.15 -3.91
C ARG A 196 15.36 2.66 -4.27
N THR A 197 15.87 2.25 -5.41
CA THR A 197 17.17 2.69 -5.93
C THR A 197 16.94 3.37 -7.26
N GLN A 198 17.24 4.67 -7.39
CA GLN A 198 17.00 5.43 -8.62
C GLN A 198 17.73 4.83 -9.81
N LEU A 199 17.03 4.71 -10.92
CA LEU A 199 17.55 4.38 -12.24
C LEU A 199 17.58 5.66 -13.08
N PHE A 200 18.76 6.12 -13.50
CA PHE A 200 18.86 7.35 -14.31
C PHE A 200 18.40 7.15 -15.74
N ASN A 201 18.69 5.98 -16.33
CA ASN A 201 18.28 5.55 -17.64
C ASN A 201 18.52 4.03 -17.78
N PRO A 202 18.03 3.36 -18.83
CA PRO A 202 18.22 1.89 -18.97
C PRO A 202 19.67 1.40 -18.95
N ALA A 203 20.63 2.19 -19.42
CA ALA A 203 22.05 1.81 -19.41
C ALA A 203 22.68 1.88 -18.00
N ASP A 204 22.03 2.52 -17.05
CA ASP A 204 22.48 2.65 -15.65
C ASP A 204 22.12 1.42 -14.79
N MET A 205 21.41 0.44 -15.32
CA MET A 205 20.99 -0.74 -14.55
C MET A 205 22.16 -1.47 -13.83
N PRO A 206 23.35 -1.64 -14.43
CA PRO A 206 24.47 -2.27 -13.72
C PRO A 206 24.92 -1.51 -12.44
N ASN A 207 24.74 -0.19 -12.41
CA ASN A 207 25.02 0.59 -11.19
C ASN A 207 23.94 0.37 -10.12
N VAL A 208 22.69 0.24 -10.53
CA VAL A 208 21.59 -0.13 -9.62
C VAL A 208 21.83 -1.51 -9.03
N GLU A 209 22.16 -2.49 -9.86
CA GLU A 209 22.50 -3.86 -9.42
C GLU A 209 23.66 -3.87 -8.40
N LYS A 210 24.69 -3.06 -8.62
CA LYS A 210 25.81 -2.92 -7.69
C LYS A 210 25.35 -2.37 -6.33
N VAL A 211 24.46 -1.38 -6.31
CA VAL A 211 23.89 -0.86 -5.06
C VAL A 211 23.03 -1.93 -4.38
N GLN A 212 22.14 -2.59 -5.13
CA GLN A 212 21.27 -3.64 -4.61
C GLN A 212 22.07 -4.82 -4.05
N ALA A 213 23.16 -5.22 -4.68
CA ALA A 213 24.06 -6.27 -4.18
C ALA A 213 24.73 -5.90 -2.85
N GLY A 214 24.81 -4.62 -2.54
CA GLY A 214 25.34 -4.12 -1.27
C GLY A 214 24.34 -4.13 -0.12
N TYR A 215 23.04 -4.27 -0.38
CA TYR A 215 22.02 -4.41 0.67
C TYR A 215 22.13 -5.78 1.33
N LYS A 216 22.17 -5.79 2.67
CA LYS A 216 22.22 -7.03 3.45
C LYS A 216 21.12 -7.02 4.50
N VAL A 217 20.58 -8.20 4.75
CA VAL A 217 19.54 -8.44 5.76
C VAL A 217 20.01 -9.61 6.63
N GLN A 218 20.08 -9.40 7.91
CA GLN A 218 20.57 -10.39 8.87
C GLN A 218 19.71 -10.35 10.14
N THR A 219 19.56 -11.49 10.80
CA THR A 219 19.04 -11.48 12.17
C THR A 219 20.07 -10.85 13.11
N LEU A 220 19.62 -10.30 14.23
CA LEU A 220 20.52 -9.68 15.21
C LEU A 220 21.55 -10.66 15.73
N SER A 221 21.14 -11.91 16.02
CA SER A 221 22.07 -12.95 16.47
C SER A 221 23.15 -13.25 15.45
N SER A 222 22.79 -13.32 14.16
CA SER A 222 23.76 -13.47 13.07
C SER A 222 24.73 -12.29 12.96
N TYR A 223 24.22 -11.05 13.08
CA TYR A 223 25.03 -9.84 13.06
C TYR A 223 26.05 -9.81 14.20
N LEU A 224 25.64 -10.21 15.41
CA LEU A 224 26.50 -10.29 16.60
C LEU A 224 27.34 -11.56 16.68
N LYS A 225 27.18 -12.52 15.75
CA LYS A 225 27.81 -13.83 15.78
C LYS A 225 27.49 -14.60 17.09
N GLN A 226 26.25 -14.52 17.53
CA GLN A 226 25.72 -15.18 18.71
C GLN A 226 24.75 -16.29 18.33
N PRO A 227 24.47 -17.24 19.23
CA PRO A 227 23.45 -18.25 19.00
C PRO A 227 22.08 -17.63 18.73
N ALA A 228 21.35 -18.19 17.76
CA ALA A 228 20.00 -17.76 17.47
C ALA A 228 19.05 -18.02 18.66
N PRO A 229 18.09 -17.15 18.93
CA PRO A 229 17.05 -17.38 19.92
C PRO A 229 16.15 -18.53 19.49
N ARG A 230 15.27 -18.95 20.41
CA ARG A 230 14.27 -19.99 20.11
C ARG A 230 13.39 -19.57 18.94
N THR A 231 13.21 -20.48 17.99
CA THR A 231 12.28 -20.29 16.88
C THR A 231 10.85 -20.08 17.40
N PRO A 232 10.15 -19.03 16.94
CA PRO A 232 8.78 -18.79 17.33
C PRO A 232 7.86 -19.91 16.78
N PRO A 233 6.66 -20.09 17.34
CA PRO A 233 5.70 -21.06 16.82
C PRO A 233 5.42 -20.84 15.34
N ALA A 234 5.23 -21.92 14.60
CA ALA A 234 4.80 -21.85 13.22
C ALA A 234 3.43 -21.17 13.12
N VAL A 235 3.21 -20.43 12.04
CA VAL A 235 1.94 -19.76 11.76
C VAL A 235 1.21 -20.52 10.67
N GLU A 236 -0.03 -20.87 10.92
CA GLU A 236 -0.94 -21.37 9.89
C GLU A 236 -1.55 -20.15 9.18
N TRP A 237 -1.09 -19.91 7.96
CA TRP A 237 -1.47 -18.73 7.18
C TRP A 237 -2.79 -18.95 6.46
N PRO A 238 -3.88 -18.25 6.81
CA PRO A 238 -5.11 -18.30 6.02
C PRO A 238 -4.85 -17.86 4.58
N LYS A 239 -5.24 -18.72 3.64
CA LYS A 239 -5.16 -18.36 2.22
C LYS A 239 -6.13 -17.20 1.96
N ILE A 240 -5.59 -16.07 1.53
CA ILE A 240 -6.41 -14.92 1.17
C ILE A 240 -6.80 -14.98 -0.30
N ASP A 241 -8.07 -14.74 -0.58
CA ASP A 241 -8.66 -14.72 -1.91
C ASP A 241 -9.55 -13.48 -2.07
N LYS A 242 -9.53 -12.88 -3.25
CA LYS A 242 -10.28 -11.64 -3.54
C LYS A 242 -11.79 -11.80 -3.41
N ASP A 243 -12.30 -12.98 -3.71
CA ASP A 243 -13.73 -13.25 -3.60
C ASP A 243 -14.12 -13.55 -2.15
N LEU A 244 -13.26 -14.26 -1.42
CA LEU A 244 -13.45 -14.54 0.00
C LEU A 244 -13.36 -13.28 0.87
N VAL A 245 -12.52 -12.32 0.55
CA VAL A 245 -12.43 -11.03 1.29
C VAL A 245 -13.78 -10.31 1.35
N LYS A 246 -14.69 -10.52 0.40
CA LYS A 246 -16.03 -9.91 0.40
C LYS A 246 -16.93 -10.43 1.53
N THR A 247 -16.68 -11.63 2.03
CA THR A 247 -17.45 -12.29 3.09
C THR A 247 -16.61 -12.64 4.31
N GLU A 248 -15.34 -12.98 4.12
CA GLU A 248 -14.41 -13.43 5.16
C GLU A 248 -13.41 -12.31 5.57
N PHE A 249 -13.75 -11.04 5.36
CA PHE A 249 -12.91 -9.89 5.71
C PHE A 249 -12.50 -9.90 7.18
N PHE A 250 -13.45 -10.17 8.07
CA PHE A 250 -13.21 -10.14 9.50
C PHE A 250 -12.43 -11.35 10.01
N GLU A 251 -12.46 -12.50 9.31
CA GLU A 251 -11.54 -13.62 9.58
C GLU A 251 -10.08 -13.21 9.33
N TYR A 252 -9.82 -12.51 8.21
CA TYR A 252 -8.47 -12.02 7.91
C TYR A 252 -8.04 -10.93 8.87
N LEU A 253 -8.96 -10.04 9.25
CA LEU A 253 -8.67 -9.01 10.25
C LEU A 253 -8.39 -9.66 11.62
N ASP A 254 -9.22 -10.59 12.08
CA ASP A 254 -9.03 -11.35 13.32
C ASP A 254 -7.65 -12.01 13.36
N PHE A 255 -7.31 -12.70 12.29
CA PHE A 255 -5.99 -13.33 12.15
C PHE A 255 -4.84 -12.32 12.22
N ALA A 256 -4.90 -11.23 11.47
CA ALA A 256 -3.82 -10.25 11.39
C ALA A 256 -3.60 -9.50 12.71
N LEU A 257 -4.68 -9.23 13.45
CA LEU A 257 -4.63 -8.53 14.73
C LEU A 257 -3.90 -9.32 15.82
N GLN A 258 -3.71 -10.62 15.67
CA GLN A 258 -2.93 -11.45 16.61
C GLN A 258 -1.44 -11.05 16.62
N PHE A 259 -0.94 -10.45 15.55
CA PHE A 259 0.45 -10.03 15.37
C PHE A 259 0.65 -8.50 15.52
N ALA A 260 -0.39 -7.80 15.91
CA ALA A 260 -0.41 -6.36 16.07
C ALA A 260 -0.87 -5.99 17.50
N PRO A 261 0.04 -5.79 18.44
CA PRO A 261 -0.31 -5.29 19.79
C PRO A 261 -1.18 -4.05 19.71
N GLU A 262 -2.16 -3.97 20.62
CA GLU A 262 -3.10 -2.88 20.67
C GLU A 262 -2.41 -1.56 21.08
N ALA A 263 -2.55 -0.51 20.28
CA ALA A 263 -2.13 0.83 20.62
C ALA A 263 -3.23 1.55 21.45
N GLU A 264 -2.83 2.60 22.18
CA GLU A 264 -3.76 3.35 23.06
C GLU A 264 -4.98 3.89 22.30
N ASN A 265 -4.76 4.42 21.10
CA ASN A 265 -5.82 4.97 20.24
C ASN A 265 -6.67 3.90 19.54
N GLU A 266 -6.32 2.63 19.66
CA GLU A 266 -7.06 1.50 19.08
C GLU A 266 -8.01 0.83 20.08
N LYS A 267 -7.89 1.12 21.37
CA LYS A 267 -8.65 0.43 22.44
C LYS A 267 -10.15 0.41 22.18
N GLU A 268 -10.73 1.53 21.81
CA GLU A 268 -12.17 1.64 21.60
C GLU A 268 -12.62 0.76 20.42
N ILE A 269 -12.00 0.91 19.25
CA ILE A 269 -12.41 0.13 18.07
C ILE A 269 -12.15 -1.36 18.27
N ARG A 270 -11.04 -1.73 18.90
CA ARG A 270 -10.73 -3.14 19.19
C ARG A 270 -11.65 -3.75 20.24
N ALA A 271 -12.05 -3.00 21.27
CA ALA A 271 -13.06 -3.44 22.25
C ALA A 271 -14.41 -3.71 21.55
N ARG A 272 -14.83 -2.84 20.64
CA ARG A 272 -16.05 -3.02 19.86
C ARG A 272 -15.96 -4.23 18.93
N LEU A 273 -14.85 -4.40 18.21
CA LEU A 273 -14.60 -5.56 17.37
C LEU A 273 -14.63 -6.87 18.17
N ALA A 274 -14.10 -6.86 19.39
CA ALA A 274 -14.13 -8.02 20.27
C ALA A 274 -15.56 -8.46 20.65
N THR A 275 -16.54 -7.55 20.67
CA THR A 275 -17.94 -7.90 20.95
C THR A 275 -18.59 -8.73 19.84
N ILE A 276 -18.09 -8.63 18.60
CA ILE A 276 -18.50 -9.47 17.48
C ILE A 276 -17.55 -10.65 17.24
N GLY A 277 -16.58 -10.88 18.14
CA GLY A 277 -15.68 -12.01 18.09
C GLY A 277 -14.40 -11.78 17.29
N VAL A 278 -14.05 -10.54 16.91
CA VAL A 278 -12.84 -10.19 16.16
C VAL A 278 -11.76 -9.64 17.08
N GLY A 279 -10.57 -10.22 17.08
CA GLY A 279 -9.40 -9.74 17.83
C GLY A 279 -8.56 -10.84 18.46
N PRO A 280 -7.43 -10.49 19.11
CA PRO A 280 -6.52 -11.46 19.69
C PRO A 280 -7.20 -12.43 20.65
N GLY A 281 -6.98 -13.73 20.47
CA GLY A 281 -7.58 -14.79 21.25
C GLY A 281 -9.05 -15.07 20.92
N LYS A 282 -9.61 -14.43 19.91
CA LYS A 282 -10.92 -14.74 19.34
C LYS A 282 -10.76 -15.68 18.16
N LYS A 283 -11.88 -16.19 17.67
CA LYS A 283 -11.97 -17.01 16.45
C LYS A 283 -13.24 -16.60 15.72
N PHE A 284 -13.15 -15.49 14.99
CA PHE A 284 -14.26 -15.05 14.19
C PHE A 284 -14.53 -16.08 13.08
N ASP A 285 -15.77 -16.52 12.95
CA ASP A 285 -16.23 -17.42 11.89
C ASP A 285 -17.57 -16.90 11.35
N PHE A 286 -17.51 -16.23 10.19
CA PHE A 286 -18.70 -15.70 9.54
C PHE A 286 -19.78 -16.76 9.30
N LYS A 287 -19.39 -18.02 9.06
CA LYS A 287 -20.31 -19.09 8.75
C LYS A 287 -21.20 -19.47 9.94
N GLN A 288 -20.70 -19.28 11.15
CA GLN A 288 -21.40 -19.60 12.42
C GLN A 288 -22.38 -18.50 12.87
N LEU A 289 -22.33 -17.31 12.26
CA LEU A 289 -23.22 -16.23 12.62
C LEU A 289 -24.66 -16.49 12.19
N SER A 290 -25.63 -15.85 12.88
CA SER A 290 -27.03 -15.84 12.44
C SER A 290 -27.19 -15.18 11.07
N VAL A 291 -28.30 -15.42 10.39
CA VAL A 291 -28.58 -14.82 9.09
C VAL A 291 -28.62 -13.29 9.19
N GLU A 292 -29.18 -12.79 10.28
CA GLU A 292 -29.35 -11.36 10.58
C GLU A 292 -27.97 -10.70 10.80
N HIS A 293 -27.10 -11.31 11.62
CA HIS A 293 -25.74 -10.81 11.86
C HIS A 293 -24.89 -10.84 10.58
N LYS A 294 -24.96 -11.91 9.77
CA LYS A 294 -24.32 -11.95 8.45
C LYS A 294 -24.76 -10.80 7.57
N ALA A 295 -26.07 -10.53 7.50
CA ALA A 295 -26.60 -9.43 6.71
C ALA A 295 -26.12 -8.07 7.24
N ALA A 296 -26.14 -7.87 8.56
CA ALA A 296 -25.66 -6.65 9.19
C ALA A 296 -24.18 -6.37 8.91
N ILE A 297 -23.32 -7.40 9.01
CA ILE A 297 -21.90 -7.30 8.69
C ILE A 297 -21.67 -6.91 7.22
N LEU A 298 -22.34 -7.59 6.29
CA LEU A 298 -22.18 -7.29 4.86
C LEU A 298 -22.65 -5.87 4.50
N VAL A 299 -23.74 -5.40 5.13
CA VAL A 299 -24.21 -4.02 4.95
C VAL A 299 -23.20 -3.03 5.53
N GLY A 300 -22.70 -3.25 6.76
CA GLY A 300 -21.70 -2.41 7.40
C GLY A 300 -20.41 -2.32 6.57
N MET A 301 -19.90 -3.44 6.10
CA MET A 301 -18.72 -3.48 5.20
C MET A 301 -18.96 -2.66 3.93
N LYS A 302 -20.14 -2.75 3.32
CA LYS A 302 -20.49 -1.99 2.12
C LYS A 302 -20.52 -0.48 2.41
N GLU A 303 -21.11 -0.07 3.53
CA GLU A 303 -21.14 1.34 3.94
C GLU A 303 -19.73 1.86 4.26
N GLY A 304 -18.92 1.09 4.98
CA GLY A 304 -17.52 1.39 5.22
C GLY A 304 -16.70 1.54 3.93
N SER A 305 -16.88 0.63 2.97
CA SER A 305 -16.24 0.72 1.66
C SER A 305 -16.62 1.99 0.90
N LYS A 306 -17.91 2.36 0.93
CA LYS A 306 -18.41 3.60 0.31
C LYS A 306 -17.76 4.83 0.94
N LYS A 307 -17.65 4.90 2.28
CA LYS A 307 -16.97 5.99 2.98
C LYS A 307 -15.51 6.11 2.56
N VAL A 308 -14.81 5.00 2.42
CA VAL A 308 -13.41 4.99 1.96
C VAL A 308 -13.31 5.50 0.52
N ASP A 309 -14.24 5.12 -0.38
CA ASP A 309 -14.28 5.60 -1.75
C ASP A 309 -14.48 7.12 -1.82
N GLU A 310 -15.41 7.65 -1.03
CA GLU A 310 -15.68 9.07 -0.92
C GLU A 310 -14.46 9.83 -0.35
N ALA A 311 -13.78 9.25 0.65
CA ALA A 311 -12.56 9.82 1.22
C ALA A 311 -11.42 9.87 0.20
N VAL A 312 -11.23 8.83 -0.60
CA VAL A 312 -10.24 8.83 -1.71
C VAL A 312 -10.60 9.87 -2.75
N ALA A 313 -11.87 9.95 -3.15
CA ALA A 313 -12.32 10.91 -4.16
C ALA A 313 -12.18 12.37 -3.74
N SER A 314 -12.34 12.65 -2.43
CA SER A 314 -12.22 13.99 -1.85
C SER A 314 -10.82 14.32 -1.34
N ALA A 315 -9.89 13.34 -1.32
CA ALA A 315 -8.56 13.50 -0.73
C ALA A 315 -7.75 14.60 -1.42
N GLY A 316 -7.04 15.38 -0.59
CA GLY A 316 -6.10 16.37 -1.02
C GLY A 316 -6.74 17.68 -1.47
N LYS A 317 -5.86 18.63 -1.82
CA LYS A 317 -6.23 19.95 -2.30
C LYS A 317 -6.15 20.00 -3.82
N ALA A 318 -7.19 20.53 -4.46
CA ALA A 318 -7.18 20.79 -5.89
C ALA A 318 -6.44 22.10 -6.19
N ILE A 319 -5.43 22.06 -7.06
CA ILE A 319 -4.66 23.21 -7.52
C ILE A 319 -4.50 23.05 -9.04
N ASN A 320 -5.03 24.00 -9.81
CA ASN A 320 -4.95 24.01 -11.28
C ASN A 320 -5.39 22.67 -11.92
N GLY A 321 -6.45 22.04 -11.42
CA GLY A 321 -6.96 20.76 -11.91
C GLY A 321 -6.20 19.53 -11.40
N TRP A 322 -5.08 19.69 -10.69
CA TRP A 322 -4.35 18.61 -10.04
C TRP A 322 -4.75 18.51 -8.58
N ARG A 323 -4.83 17.29 -8.08
CA ARG A 323 -4.99 17.02 -6.65
C ARG A 323 -3.64 16.64 -6.03
N ILE A 324 -3.34 17.28 -4.91
CA ILE A 324 -2.15 16.99 -4.11
C ILE A 324 -2.65 16.45 -2.77
N SER A 325 -2.37 15.18 -2.51
CA SER A 325 -2.71 14.56 -1.23
C SER A 325 -1.44 14.07 -0.53
N GLY A 326 -1.35 14.29 0.77
CA GLY A 326 -0.33 13.72 1.64
C GLY A 326 -0.96 12.62 2.51
N LEU A 327 -1.62 11.64 1.89
CA LEU A 327 -2.36 10.60 2.62
C LEU A 327 -1.45 9.64 3.41
N PRO A 328 -0.36 9.06 2.83
CA PRO A 328 0.48 8.11 3.57
C PRO A 328 1.31 8.79 4.66
N GLY A 329 1.54 8.07 5.75
CA GLY A 329 2.34 8.59 6.86
C GLY A 329 2.54 7.57 7.98
N ASP A 330 3.02 8.05 9.11
CA ASP A 330 3.16 7.28 10.32
C ASP A 330 1.89 7.33 11.20
N SER A 331 1.93 6.70 12.36
CA SER A 331 0.82 6.68 13.32
C SER A 331 0.44 8.09 13.80
N ALA A 332 1.41 8.99 14.00
CA ALA A 332 1.18 10.36 14.42
C ALA A 332 0.50 11.18 13.32
N HIS A 333 0.87 10.96 12.06
CA HIS A 333 0.26 11.59 10.89
C HIS A 333 -1.24 11.29 10.77
N TYR A 334 -1.64 10.08 11.11
CA TYR A 334 -3.06 9.70 11.09
C TYR A 334 -3.80 10.10 12.36
N GLY A 335 -3.14 10.12 13.52
CA GLY A 335 -3.73 10.55 14.80
C GLY A 335 -5.01 9.81 15.19
N GLY A 336 -5.21 8.56 14.75
CA GLY A 336 -6.44 7.79 14.94
C GLY A 336 -7.52 8.01 13.87
N ASP A 337 -7.25 8.79 12.83
CA ASP A 337 -8.14 8.92 11.68
C ASP A 337 -8.03 7.66 10.79
N TRP A 338 -8.85 6.67 11.12
CA TRP A 338 -8.90 5.38 10.42
C TRP A 338 -9.36 5.53 8.98
N LEU A 339 -10.24 6.50 8.71
CA LEU A 339 -10.75 6.74 7.36
C LEU A 339 -9.66 7.30 6.44
N LYS A 340 -8.86 8.25 6.94
CA LYS A 340 -7.68 8.76 6.23
C LYS A 340 -6.67 7.63 5.95
N ARG A 341 -6.41 6.73 6.92
CA ARG A 341 -5.52 5.58 6.75
C ARG A 341 -6.07 4.59 5.72
N ALA A 342 -7.36 4.28 5.77
CA ALA A 342 -8.01 3.42 4.79
C ALA A 342 -7.98 4.03 3.38
N ALA A 343 -8.22 5.33 3.26
CA ALA A 343 -8.11 6.04 1.99
C ALA A 343 -6.68 6.01 1.43
N ALA A 344 -5.65 6.18 2.29
CA ALA A 344 -4.25 6.06 1.91
C ALA A 344 -3.92 4.67 1.34
N ALA A 345 -4.33 3.61 2.04
CA ALA A 345 -4.10 2.24 1.59
C ALA A 345 -4.83 1.94 0.29
N LYS A 346 -6.07 2.40 0.14
CA LYS A 346 -6.87 2.17 -1.07
C LYS A 346 -6.35 2.95 -2.28
N ALA A 347 -5.88 4.19 -2.08
CA ALA A 347 -5.33 5.02 -3.15
C ALA A 347 -3.94 4.55 -3.61
N GLY A 348 -3.14 4.00 -2.69
CA GLY A 348 -1.79 3.54 -2.99
C GLY A 348 -1.11 3.00 -1.74
N ILE A 349 -1.39 1.74 -1.39
CA ILE A 349 -0.72 1.08 -0.27
C ILE A 349 0.81 1.16 -0.45
N TYR A 350 1.54 1.39 0.64
CA TYR A 350 2.99 1.63 0.67
C TYR A 350 3.44 2.90 -0.08
N GLY A 351 2.54 3.89 -0.17
CA GLY A 351 2.91 5.24 -0.55
C GLY A 351 3.89 5.86 0.46
N ASN A 352 4.79 6.70 -0.02
CA ASN A 352 5.72 7.42 0.85
C ASN A 352 5.00 8.53 1.63
N SER A 353 5.54 8.84 2.80
CA SER A 353 5.18 10.05 3.53
C SER A 353 5.50 11.31 2.72
N PRO A 354 4.76 12.43 2.89
CA PRO A 354 4.90 13.63 2.05
C PRO A 354 6.31 14.23 2.00
N GLU A 355 7.07 14.12 3.08
CA GLU A 355 8.47 14.59 3.13
C GLU A 355 9.43 13.74 2.29
N GLU A 356 9.05 12.49 1.96
CA GLU A 356 9.82 11.61 1.08
C GLU A 356 9.39 11.75 -0.37
N ALA A 357 8.08 11.72 -0.65
CA ALA A 357 7.55 11.90 -1.99
C ALA A 357 6.13 12.46 -1.98
N MET A 358 5.85 13.34 -2.93
CA MET A 358 4.51 13.87 -3.19
C MET A 358 3.94 13.22 -4.44
N TYR A 359 2.63 12.99 -4.44
CA TYR A 359 1.91 12.35 -5.54
C TYR A 359 0.77 13.23 -6.08
N PRO A 360 1.09 14.32 -6.84
CA PRO A 360 0.05 15.08 -7.52
C PRO A 360 -0.59 14.19 -8.60
N PHE A 361 -1.91 14.18 -8.68
CA PHE A 361 -2.63 13.44 -9.70
C PHE A 361 -3.80 14.23 -10.28
N THR A 362 -4.21 13.88 -11.49
CA THR A 362 -5.44 14.40 -12.10
C THR A 362 -6.19 13.29 -12.81
N ARG A 363 -7.50 13.41 -12.87
CA ARG A 363 -8.40 12.54 -13.66
C ARG A 363 -9.13 13.33 -14.74
N THR A 364 -8.88 14.63 -14.81
CA THR A 364 -9.53 15.54 -15.77
C THR A 364 -8.49 16.35 -16.55
N ASP A 365 -8.86 16.74 -17.74
CA ASP A 365 -8.09 17.69 -18.54
C ASP A 365 -8.30 19.15 -18.10
N GLY A 366 -7.65 20.09 -18.78
CA GLY A 366 -7.75 21.52 -18.46
C GLY A 366 -9.14 22.13 -18.68
N SER A 367 -10.06 21.44 -19.34
CA SER A 367 -11.47 21.81 -19.49
C SER A 367 -12.39 21.17 -18.44
N GLY A 368 -11.83 20.34 -17.55
CA GLY A 368 -12.57 19.59 -16.53
C GLY A 368 -13.23 18.32 -17.06
N GLN A 369 -12.96 17.90 -18.29
CA GLN A 369 -13.44 16.63 -18.83
C GLN A 369 -12.58 15.47 -18.34
N GLU A 370 -13.23 14.33 -18.06
CA GLU A 370 -12.54 13.12 -17.64
C GLU A 370 -11.53 12.65 -18.70
N LEU A 371 -10.34 12.25 -18.25
CA LEU A 371 -9.28 11.74 -19.13
C LEU A 371 -9.70 10.42 -19.78
N ASP A 372 -9.61 10.36 -21.12
CA ASP A 372 -9.85 9.16 -21.90
C ASP A 372 -8.82 9.07 -23.03
N GLY A 373 -7.69 8.40 -22.75
CA GLY A 373 -6.60 8.22 -23.70
C GLY A 373 -6.96 7.35 -24.92
N SER A 374 -8.11 6.67 -24.93
CA SER A 374 -8.60 5.94 -26.10
C SER A 374 -9.22 6.86 -27.15
N LYS A 375 -9.67 8.06 -26.75
CA LYS A 375 -10.39 9.01 -27.60
C LYS A 375 -9.65 10.30 -27.85
N ARG A 376 -8.75 10.69 -26.94
CA ARG A 376 -8.11 12.02 -26.98
C ARG A 376 -6.62 11.91 -26.76
N ALA A 377 -5.88 12.83 -27.37
CA ALA A 377 -4.49 13.10 -27.11
C ALA A 377 -4.37 14.25 -26.10
N TYR A 378 -3.41 14.17 -25.18
CA TYR A 378 -3.18 15.18 -24.17
C TYR A 378 -1.76 15.71 -24.23
N THR A 379 -1.59 16.93 -23.75
CA THR A 379 -0.28 17.52 -23.52
C THR A 379 -0.16 18.04 -22.10
N LEU A 380 1.04 17.93 -21.52
CA LEU A 380 1.42 18.58 -20.29
C LEU A 380 2.65 19.45 -20.58
N THR A 381 2.53 20.75 -20.41
CA THR A 381 3.60 21.70 -20.72
C THR A 381 4.12 22.35 -19.43
N PHE A 382 5.43 22.22 -19.21
CA PHE A 382 6.14 22.96 -18.17
C PHE A 382 6.72 24.23 -18.79
N ALA A 383 6.31 25.39 -18.29
CA ALA A 383 6.91 26.66 -18.70
C ALA A 383 8.41 26.67 -18.32
N LYS A 384 9.18 27.53 -18.99
CA LYS A 384 10.62 27.66 -18.75
C LYS A 384 10.92 27.83 -17.25
N GLY A 385 11.68 26.90 -16.67
CA GLY A 385 12.07 26.92 -15.26
C GLY A 385 10.95 26.58 -14.26
N GLN A 386 9.77 26.16 -14.72
CA GLN A 386 8.61 25.81 -13.88
C GLN A 386 8.44 24.30 -13.72
N PHE A 387 9.54 23.60 -13.52
CA PHE A 387 9.49 22.17 -13.19
C PHE A 387 9.09 21.93 -11.73
N PRO A 388 8.57 20.74 -11.40
CA PRO A 388 8.30 20.38 -10.00
C PRO A 388 9.50 20.64 -9.09
N PRO A 389 9.33 21.33 -7.95
CA PRO A 389 10.43 21.69 -7.05
C PRO A 389 10.81 20.50 -6.16
N VAL A 390 11.63 19.62 -6.69
CA VAL A 390 12.07 18.38 -6.02
C VAL A 390 13.59 18.37 -5.81
N ASN A 391 14.06 17.67 -4.78
CA ASN A 391 15.49 17.54 -4.49
C ASN A 391 16.15 16.38 -5.27
N ALA A 392 15.39 15.33 -5.60
CA ALA A 392 15.91 14.17 -6.32
C ALA A 392 15.44 14.17 -7.79
N PHE A 393 14.21 13.77 -8.05
CA PHE A 393 13.63 13.71 -9.40
C PHE A 393 12.11 13.84 -9.32
N TRP A 394 11.50 14.17 -10.46
CA TRP A 394 10.07 14.05 -10.69
C TRP A 394 9.79 13.11 -11.86
N SER A 395 8.62 12.51 -11.87
CA SER A 395 8.13 11.73 -13.01
C SER A 395 6.64 11.94 -13.25
N VAL A 396 6.23 11.75 -14.50
CA VAL A 396 4.83 11.70 -14.92
C VAL A 396 4.55 10.29 -15.42
N THR A 397 3.60 9.62 -14.79
CA THR A 397 3.19 8.26 -15.12
C THR A 397 1.70 8.23 -15.38
N MET A 398 1.28 7.52 -16.43
CA MET A 398 -0.12 7.29 -16.74
C MET A 398 -0.53 5.88 -16.33
N TYR A 399 -1.65 5.79 -15.61
CA TYR A 399 -2.25 4.54 -15.18
C TYR A 399 -3.63 4.33 -15.82
N ASP A 400 -4.05 3.08 -15.93
CA ASP A 400 -5.43 2.76 -16.24
C ASP A 400 -6.36 3.25 -15.12
N GLY A 401 -7.38 4.01 -15.50
CA GLY A 401 -8.25 4.70 -14.55
C GLY A 401 -9.10 3.77 -13.68
N LYS A 402 -9.33 2.52 -14.10
CA LYS A 402 -10.13 1.52 -13.37
C LYS A 402 -9.27 0.62 -12.49
N THR A 403 -8.16 0.13 -13.05
CA THR A 403 -7.28 -0.83 -12.39
C THR A 403 -6.19 -0.17 -11.58
N GLN A 404 -5.87 1.09 -11.85
CA GLN A 404 -4.73 1.82 -11.29
C GLN A 404 -3.36 1.15 -11.56
N LEU A 405 -3.29 0.35 -12.62
CA LEU A 405 -2.08 -0.36 -13.04
C LEU A 405 -1.43 0.32 -14.25
N LEU A 406 -0.16 0.00 -14.47
CA LEU A 406 0.57 0.42 -15.65
C LEU A 406 -0.06 -0.16 -16.92
N ILE A 407 -0.08 0.63 -18.00
CA ILE A 407 -0.75 0.26 -19.25
C ILE A 407 0.25 -0.39 -20.21
N LYS A 408 -0.06 -1.60 -20.69
CA LYS A 408 0.73 -2.25 -21.74
C LYS A 408 0.81 -1.37 -22.97
N ASN A 409 2.02 -1.11 -23.44
CA ASN A 409 2.23 -0.28 -24.63
C ASN A 409 3.39 -0.81 -25.49
N PRO A 410 3.39 -0.54 -26.82
CA PRO A 410 4.35 -1.12 -27.76
C PRO A 410 5.79 -0.63 -27.60
N ILE A 411 5.98 0.52 -26.94
CA ILE A 411 7.31 1.12 -26.73
C ILE A 411 7.86 0.87 -25.32
N ASN A 412 7.15 0.10 -24.49
CA ASN A 412 7.48 -0.18 -23.08
C ASN A 412 7.82 1.07 -22.27
N ARG A 413 7.17 2.19 -22.59
CA ARG A 413 7.36 3.47 -21.87
C ARG A 413 6.22 3.67 -20.89
N TYR A 414 6.53 3.70 -19.60
CA TYR A 414 5.55 3.83 -18.53
C TYR A 414 5.59 5.22 -17.88
N LEU A 415 6.67 5.96 -18.10
CA LEU A 415 6.87 7.27 -17.48
C LEU A 415 7.70 8.20 -18.37
N ILE A 416 7.67 9.47 -18.02
CA ILE A 416 8.61 10.51 -18.42
C ILE A 416 9.10 11.19 -17.13
N ASN A 417 10.42 11.31 -16.94
CA ASN A 417 11.00 11.84 -15.72
C ASN A 417 12.08 12.91 -15.96
N SER A 418 12.46 13.60 -14.88
CA SER A 418 13.46 14.69 -14.95
C SER A 418 14.84 14.26 -15.47
N PRO A 419 15.37 13.05 -15.26
CA PRO A 419 16.59 12.59 -15.92
C PRO A 419 16.53 12.60 -17.46
N MET A 420 15.35 12.48 -18.05
CA MET A 420 15.16 12.50 -19.50
C MET A 420 15.21 13.92 -20.10
N LEU A 421 15.12 14.97 -19.29
CA LEU A 421 15.02 16.37 -19.77
C LEU A 421 16.15 16.78 -20.70
N SER A 422 17.37 16.30 -20.49
CA SER A 422 18.52 16.61 -21.34
C SER A 422 18.38 16.08 -22.78
N GLN A 423 17.50 15.12 -23.00
CA GLN A 423 17.21 14.51 -24.30
C GLN A 423 15.92 15.03 -24.93
N MET A 424 15.14 15.83 -24.19
CA MET A 424 13.87 16.35 -24.64
C MET A 424 14.04 17.64 -25.45
N LYS A 425 13.18 17.79 -26.46
CA LYS A 425 13.13 19.01 -27.26
C LYS A 425 12.51 20.15 -26.44
N THR A 426 13.22 21.23 -26.36
CA THR A 426 12.72 22.49 -25.77
C THR A 426 12.02 23.32 -26.83
N ASN A 427 10.86 23.85 -26.52
CA ASN A 427 10.12 24.76 -27.40
C ASN A 427 10.87 26.12 -27.53
N ALA A 428 10.50 26.94 -28.54
CA ALA A 428 11.15 28.22 -28.81
C ALA A 428 11.08 29.21 -27.63
N ASP A 429 10.06 29.08 -26.78
CA ASP A 429 9.87 29.88 -25.55
C ASP A 429 10.61 29.30 -24.33
N GLY A 430 11.32 28.22 -24.51
CA GLY A 430 12.05 27.51 -23.45
C GLY A 430 11.19 26.58 -22.59
N SER A 431 9.92 26.37 -22.94
CA SER A 431 9.05 25.38 -22.30
C SER A 431 9.35 23.95 -22.78
N VAL A 432 8.89 22.95 -22.04
CA VAL A 432 8.95 21.53 -22.42
C VAL A 432 7.53 20.96 -22.41
N THR A 433 7.14 20.32 -23.52
CA THR A 433 5.81 19.72 -23.68
C THR A 433 5.93 18.19 -23.72
N LEU A 434 5.22 17.53 -22.83
CA LEU A 434 5.02 16.07 -22.83
C LEU A 434 3.76 15.73 -23.62
N PHE A 435 3.86 14.75 -24.52
CA PHE A 435 2.74 14.24 -25.30
C PHE A 435 2.28 12.92 -24.69
N ILE A 436 1.00 12.85 -24.30
CA ILE A 436 0.39 11.70 -23.63
C ILE A 436 -0.76 11.22 -24.52
N GLN A 437 -0.49 10.21 -25.33
CA GLN A 437 -1.44 9.73 -26.34
C GLN A 437 -1.11 8.30 -26.79
N LYS A 438 -2.08 7.65 -27.44
CA LYS A 438 -1.98 6.28 -27.95
C LYS A 438 -1.07 6.16 -29.17
N ASP A 439 -1.23 7.08 -30.13
CA ASP A 439 -0.50 7.06 -31.40
C ASP A 439 0.72 8.00 -31.32
N SER A 440 1.72 7.77 -32.16
CA SER A 440 2.90 8.64 -32.21
C SER A 440 2.51 10.10 -32.49
N PRO A 441 3.06 11.08 -31.76
CA PRO A 441 2.86 12.51 -32.05
C PRO A 441 3.63 12.98 -33.29
N GLY A 442 4.36 12.09 -33.96
CA GLY A 442 5.25 12.36 -35.07
C GLY A 442 6.72 12.43 -34.67
N LYS A 443 7.62 12.06 -35.60
CA LYS A 443 9.06 11.93 -35.31
C LYS A 443 9.71 13.13 -34.63
N ASP A 444 9.26 14.33 -34.92
CA ASP A 444 9.79 15.54 -34.29
C ASP A 444 9.39 15.74 -32.82
N LYS A 445 8.49 14.91 -32.29
CA LYS A 445 7.92 14.99 -30.95
C LYS A 445 8.06 13.70 -30.13
N GLU A 446 8.72 12.70 -30.72
CA GLU A 446 9.07 11.42 -30.06
C GLU A 446 10.41 11.54 -29.35
N SER A 447 10.51 12.30 -28.31
CA SER A 447 11.74 12.40 -27.52
C SER A 447 11.65 11.66 -26.19
#